data_9e1dbb8cbbffe70e7b55dc418b689bea
#
_entry.id   9e1dbb8cbbffe70e7b55dc418b689bea
#
_cell.length_a   1.000
_cell.length_b   1.000
_cell.length_c   1.000
_cell.angle_alpha   90.00
_cell.angle_beta   90.00
_cell.angle_gamma   90.00
#
_symmetry.space_group_name_H-M   'P 1'
#
loop_
_entity.id
_entity.type
_entity.pdbx_description
1 polymer ?
#
loop_
_entity_poly.entity_id
_entity_poly.type
_entity_poly.pdbx_seq_one_letter_code
_entity_poly.pdbx_strand_id
1 'polypeptide(L)'
;ACTVAVMPEADEIGEVEINPADIRIDTFRASGAGGQHINKTDSAVRITHLPTGIVVECQDDRSQHKNKAQAMKVLATRIKDVQLRAQQSNEAATRKSLVGSGDRSERIRTYNFPQGRITDHRINLTLYKLEAIMEGDLDELTQALMSEHQAEQLAALAD
;
A
#
# COMPACT_ATOMS: atom_id res chain seq x y z
N ALA A 1 -16.78 -1.97 23.51
CA ALA A 1 -17.04 -1.73 22.08
C ALA A 1 -16.18 -2.67 21.25
N CYS A 2 -16.71 -3.10 20.11
CA CYS A 2 -15.97 -3.93 19.14
C CYS A 2 -15.94 -3.14 17.81
N THR A 3 -14.75 -3.04 17.24
CA THR A 3 -14.56 -2.39 15.94
C THR A 3 -14.22 -3.45 14.90
N VAL A 4 -14.85 -3.36 13.73
CA VAL A 4 -14.60 -4.27 12.60
C VAL A 4 -14.16 -3.43 11.41
N ALA A 5 -12.96 -3.72 10.90
CA ALA A 5 -12.46 -3.13 9.66
C ALA A 5 -12.45 -4.21 8.57
N VAL A 6 -13.09 -3.93 7.44
CA VAL A 6 -13.08 -4.78 6.26
C VAL A 6 -12.16 -4.14 5.23
N MET A 7 -11.14 -4.88 4.80
CA MET A 7 -10.16 -4.41 3.81
C MET A 7 -10.03 -5.48 2.73
N PRO A 8 -9.85 -5.08 1.46
CA PRO A 8 -9.49 -6.03 0.42
C PRO A 8 -8.13 -6.66 0.73
N GLU A 9 -7.96 -7.91 0.36
CA GLU A 9 -6.65 -8.56 0.38
C GLU A 9 -5.74 -7.85 -0.63
N ALA A 10 -4.54 -7.49 -0.20
CA ALA A 10 -3.61 -6.79 -1.07
C ALA A 10 -2.94 -7.80 -2.02
N ASP A 11 -2.82 -7.43 -3.28
CA ASP A 11 -2.08 -8.21 -4.26
C ASP A 11 -0.60 -8.29 -3.87
N GLU A 12 0.00 -9.47 -4.08
CA GLU A 12 1.42 -9.66 -3.86
C GLU A 12 2.22 -8.80 -4.85
N ILE A 13 3.19 -8.04 -4.34
CA ILE A 13 4.13 -7.31 -5.19
C ILE A 13 5.04 -8.34 -5.88
N GLY A 14 4.83 -8.52 -7.18
CA GLY A 14 5.62 -9.41 -8.02
C GLY A 14 7.10 -9.03 -8.11
N GLU A 15 7.80 -9.62 -9.06
CA GLU A 15 9.17 -9.22 -9.37
C GLU A 15 9.18 -7.82 -9.99
N VAL A 16 10.10 -6.98 -9.51
CA VAL A 16 10.25 -5.61 -10.03
C VAL A 16 11.06 -5.68 -11.33
N GLU A 17 10.41 -5.41 -12.45
CA GLU A 17 11.09 -5.21 -13.72
C GLU A 17 11.64 -3.78 -13.78
N ILE A 18 12.97 -3.66 -13.90
CA ILE A 18 13.65 -2.38 -14.04
C ILE A 18 13.83 -2.08 -15.53
N ASN A 19 13.17 -1.03 -16.02
CA ASN A 19 13.35 -0.59 -17.39
C ASN A 19 14.78 0.03 -17.55
N PRO A 20 15.57 -0.43 -18.51
CA PRO A 20 16.89 0.13 -18.76
C PRO A 20 16.91 1.63 -19.07
N ALA A 21 15.81 2.19 -19.58
CA ALA A 21 15.66 3.63 -19.83
C ALA A 21 15.57 4.47 -18.54
N ASP A 22 15.14 3.87 -17.44
CA ASP A 22 14.93 4.54 -16.15
C ASP A 22 16.17 4.50 -15.26
N ILE A 23 17.27 3.92 -15.74
CA ILE A 23 18.51 3.81 -14.97
C ILE A 23 19.65 4.57 -15.64
N ARG A 24 20.43 5.27 -14.81
CA ARG A 24 21.71 5.83 -15.20
C ARG A 24 22.83 5.04 -14.52
N ILE A 25 23.82 4.60 -15.34
CA ILE A 25 24.95 3.82 -14.89
C ILE A 25 26.21 4.65 -15.04
N ASP A 26 26.87 4.91 -13.94
CA ASP A 26 28.15 5.61 -13.89
C ASP A 26 29.24 4.64 -13.38
N THR A 27 30.39 4.66 -14.01
CA THR A 27 31.56 3.89 -13.59
C THR A 27 32.59 4.80 -12.95
N PHE A 28 33.25 4.35 -11.90
CA PHE A 28 34.26 5.13 -11.21
C PHE A 28 35.32 4.22 -10.61
N ARG A 29 36.43 4.82 -10.15
CA ARG A 29 37.50 4.10 -9.49
C ARG A 29 37.10 3.67 -8.10
N ALA A 30 37.30 2.38 -7.79
CA ALA A 30 37.09 1.90 -6.45
C ALA A 30 38.08 2.58 -5.49
N SER A 31 37.60 3.04 -4.34
CA SER A 31 38.45 3.58 -3.29
C SER A 31 38.63 2.53 -2.19
N GLY A 32 39.90 2.12 -1.91
CA GLY A 32 40.18 1.16 -0.87
C GLY A 32 41.66 0.85 -0.76
N ALA A 33 42.05 0.19 0.34
CA ALA A 33 43.42 -0.35 0.53
C ALA A 33 43.62 -1.52 -0.42
N GLY A 34 44.11 -1.23 -1.62
CA GLY A 34 44.40 -2.25 -2.66
C GLY A 34 45.56 -1.86 -3.52
N GLY A 35 46.23 -2.84 -4.07
CA GLY A 35 47.42 -2.66 -4.89
C GLY A 35 47.15 -1.95 -6.23
N GLN A 36 48.16 -1.89 -7.08
CA GLN A 36 48.19 -1.12 -8.32
C GLN A 36 47.01 -1.31 -9.27
N HIS A 37 46.26 -2.44 -9.18
CA HIS A 37 45.12 -2.75 -10.05
C HIS A 37 43.87 -1.93 -9.67
N ILE A 38 43.64 -1.68 -8.38
CA ILE A 38 42.45 -0.92 -7.89
C ILE A 38 42.54 0.56 -8.31
N ASN A 39 43.78 1.07 -8.38
CA ASN A 39 44.01 2.49 -8.70
C ASN A 39 44.03 2.78 -10.21
N LYS A 40 43.96 1.76 -11.09
CA LYS A 40 44.05 1.93 -12.54
C LYS A 40 42.78 1.59 -13.29
N THR A 41 41.82 0.87 -12.71
CA THR A 41 40.64 0.38 -13.40
C THR A 41 39.37 0.94 -12.77
N ASP A 42 38.46 1.47 -13.60
CA ASP A 42 37.13 1.93 -13.20
C ASP A 42 36.18 0.74 -13.05
N SER A 43 36.39 -0.08 -12.00
CA SER A 43 35.62 -1.30 -11.73
C SER A 43 34.39 -1.07 -10.88
N ALA A 44 34.35 0.04 -10.15
CA ALA A 44 33.18 0.39 -9.34
C ALA A 44 32.03 0.91 -10.21
N VAL A 45 30.82 0.54 -9.85
CA VAL A 45 29.59 0.90 -10.59
C VAL A 45 28.62 1.57 -9.64
N ARG A 46 28.08 2.71 -10.09
CA ARG A 46 26.97 3.42 -9.45
C ARG A 46 25.78 3.36 -10.39
N ILE A 47 24.64 2.89 -9.90
CA ILE A 47 23.38 2.87 -10.64
C ILE A 47 22.40 3.81 -9.93
N THR A 48 21.86 4.74 -10.69
CA THR A 48 20.82 5.66 -10.22
C THR A 48 19.52 5.34 -10.94
N HIS A 49 18.46 5.06 -10.18
CA HIS A 49 17.12 4.89 -10.72
C HIS A 49 16.43 6.26 -10.76
N LEU A 50 16.20 6.77 -11.96
CA LEU A 50 15.73 8.15 -12.17
C LEU A 50 14.34 8.42 -11.54
N PRO A 51 13.32 7.54 -11.67
CA PRO A 51 11.99 7.82 -11.13
C PRO A 51 11.94 7.87 -9.60
N THR A 52 12.72 7.02 -8.92
CA THR A 52 12.70 6.94 -7.44
C THR A 52 13.86 7.68 -6.77
N GLY A 53 14.88 8.08 -7.55
CA GLY A 53 16.10 8.68 -7.03
C GLY A 53 16.99 7.73 -6.20
N ILE A 54 16.72 6.43 -6.23
CA ILE A 54 17.51 5.44 -5.49
C ILE A 54 18.85 5.28 -6.15
N VAL A 55 19.92 5.39 -5.36
CA VAL A 55 21.31 5.19 -5.79
C VAL A 55 21.89 3.96 -5.15
N VAL A 56 22.53 3.11 -5.94
CA VAL A 56 23.24 1.91 -5.50
C VAL A 56 24.68 1.94 -6.04
N GLU A 57 25.64 1.70 -5.18
CA GLU A 57 27.04 1.58 -5.55
C GLU A 57 27.53 0.17 -5.22
N CYS A 58 28.34 -0.40 -6.09
CA CYS A 58 29.00 -1.68 -5.88
C CYS A 58 30.45 -1.60 -6.36
N GLN A 59 31.37 -1.99 -5.48
CA GLN A 59 32.81 -2.00 -5.73
C GLN A 59 33.51 -3.25 -5.19
N ASP A 60 32.72 -4.32 -4.94
CA ASP A 60 33.18 -5.50 -4.20
C ASP A 60 34.09 -6.42 -5.05
N ASP A 61 33.88 -6.44 -6.37
CA ASP A 61 34.63 -7.28 -7.29
C ASP A 61 35.56 -6.44 -8.21
N ARG A 62 36.59 -7.05 -8.72
CA ARG A 62 37.49 -6.46 -9.74
C ARG A 62 36.83 -6.35 -11.11
N SER A 63 35.76 -7.08 -11.34
CA SER A 63 35.00 -7.10 -12.59
C SER A 63 33.85 -6.11 -12.55
N GLN A 64 33.87 -5.11 -13.42
CA GLN A 64 32.81 -4.15 -13.64
C GLN A 64 31.45 -4.83 -13.94
N HIS A 65 31.46 -5.91 -14.74
CA HIS A 65 30.22 -6.63 -15.07
C HIS A 65 29.59 -7.31 -13.85
N LYS A 66 30.41 -7.87 -12.96
CA LYS A 66 29.89 -8.47 -11.71
C LYS A 66 29.34 -7.41 -10.77
N ASN A 67 30.05 -6.29 -10.62
CA ASN A 67 29.58 -5.15 -9.81
C ASN A 67 28.29 -4.60 -10.37
N LYS A 68 28.14 -4.47 -11.70
CA LYS A 68 26.88 -4.04 -12.33
C LYS A 68 25.74 -5.02 -12.05
N ALA A 69 25.98 -6.32 -12.22
CA ALA A 69 24.97 -7.35 -11.95
C ALA A 69 24.54 -7.34 -10.48
N GLN A 70 25.48 -7.20 -9.56
CA GLN A 70 25.19 -7.11 -8.14
C GLN A 70 24.44 -5.82 -7.79
N ALA A 71 24.86 -4.68 -8.32
CA ALA A 71 24.18 -3.40 -8.13
C ALA A 71 22.72 -3.42 -8.63
N MET A 72 22.47 -4.08 -9.76
CA MET A 72 21.10 -4.28 -10.29
C MET A 72 20.22 -5.10 -9.34
N LYS A 73 20.75 -6.19 -8.78
CA LYS A 73 20.01 -7.00 -7.79
C LYS A 73 19.68 -6.20 -6.55
N VAL A 74 20.64 -5.44 -6.03
CA VAL A 74 20.43 -4.58 -4.86
C VAL A 74 19.42 -3.49 -5.17
N LEU A 75 19.46 -2.88 -6.37
CA LEU A 75 18.50 -1.88 -6.81
C LEU A 75 17.08 -2.45 -6.86
N ALA A 76 16.89 -3.61 -7.48
CA ALA A 76 15.60 -4.30 -7.53
C ALA A 76 15.04 -4.55 -6.13
N THR A 77 15.87 -5.03 -5.22
CA THR A 77 15.48 -5.25 -3.82
C THR A 77 15.06 -3.96 -3.12
N ARG A 78 15.82 -2.87 -3.31
CA ARG A 78 15.49 -1.57 -2.69
C ARG A 78 14.19 -0.97 -3.25
N ILE A 79 13.96 -1.09 -4.56
CA ILE A 79 12.70 -0.61 -5.19
C ILE A 79 11.52 -1.41 -4.63
N LYS A 80 11.64 -2.74 -4.56
CA LYS A 80 10.62 -3.61 -3.97
C LYS A 80 10.32 -3.24 -2.51
N ASP A 81 11.35 -2.95 -1.73
CA ASP A 81 11.24 -2.56 -0.32
C ASP A 81 10.48 -1.23 -0.16
N VAL A 82 10.75 -0.26 -1.03
CA VAL A 82 10.04 1.03 -1.05
C VAL A 82 8.56 0.83 -1.41
N GLN A 83 8.27 0.03 -2.43
CA GLN A 83 6.89 -0.29 -2.83
C GLN A 83 6.13 -0.99 -1.70
N LEU A 84 6.75 -1.99 -1.07
CA LEU A 84 6.17 -2.73 0.05
C LEU A 84 5.87 -1.83 1.24
N ARG A 85 6.79 -0.93 1.60
CA ARG A 85 6.59 0.04 2.68
C ARG A 85 5.47 1.03 2.36
N ALA A 86 5.37 1.50 1.11
CA ALA A 86 4.29 2.37 0.68
C ALA A 86 2.93 1.67 0.79
N GLN A 87 2.84 0.42 0.33
CA GLN A 87 1.63 -0.40 0.45
C GLN A 87 1.24 -0.58 1.92
N GLN A 88 2.17 -1.03 2.77
CA GLN A 88 1.92 -1.22 4.20
C GLN A 88 1.49 0.08 4.90
N SER A 89 2.09 1.21 4.53
CA SER A 89 1.71 2.52 5.07
C SER A 89 0.27 2.89 4.69
N ASN A 90 -0.10 2.67 3.43
CA ASN A 90 -1.45 2.93 2.94
C ASN A 90 -2.48 2.01 3.61
N GLU A 91 -2.17 0.72 3.73
CA GLU A 91 -3.02 -0.24 4.45
C GLU A 91 -3.19 0.13 5.91
N ALA A 92 -2.11 0.53 6.59
CA ALA A 92 -2.16 0.96 7.98
C ALA A 92 -2.99 2.24 8.16
N ALA A 93 -2.87 3.20 7.24
CA ALA A 93 -3.67 4.42 7.23
C ALA A 93 -5.15 4.12 7.02
N THR A 94 -5.48 3.27 6.03
CA THR A 94 -6.85 2.83 5.75
C THR A 94 -7.43 2.09 6.94
N ARG A 95 -6.69 1.14 7.53
CA ARG A 95 -7.10 0.42 8.73
C ARG A 95 -7.38 1.37 9.89
N LYS A 96 -6.50 2.34 10.11
CA LYS A 96 -6.66 3.34 11.17
C LYS A 96 -7.91 4.20 10.97
N SER A 97 -8.22 4.60 9.74
CA SER A 97 -9.42 5.37 9.41
C SER A 97 -10.70 4.56 9.63
N LEU A 98 -10.71 3.25 9.25
CA LEU A 98 -11.85 2.36 9.43
C LEU A 98 -12.09 1.99 10.89
N VAL A 99 -11.04 1.89 11.69
CA VAL A 99 -11.15 1.55 13.13
C VAL A 99 -11.64 2.75 13.95
N GLY A 100 -11.32 3.97 13.52
CA GLY A 100 -11.64 5.20 14.25
C GLY A 100 -11.05 5.22 15.66
N SER A 101 -11.73 5.88 16.59
CA SER A 101 -11.32 5.96 18.01
C SER A 101 -11.80 4.78 18.85
N GLY A 102 -12.75 3.99 18.35
CA GLY A 102 -13.45 2.94 19.10
C GLY A 102 -14.41 3.47 20.16
N ASP A 103 -14.73 4.76 20.15
CA ASP A 103 -15.68 5.36 21.06
C ASP A 103 -17.11 4.96 20.66
N ARG A 104 -18.00 4.91 21.67
CA ARG A 104 -19.43 4.64 21.48
C ARG A 104 -20.14 5.73 20.66
N SER A 105 -19.60 6.93 20.60
CA SER A 105 -20.10 8.03 19.75
C SER A 105 -20.02 7.68 18.25
N GLU A 106 -19.09 6.83 17.84
CA GLU A 106 -18.89 6.36 16.46
C GLU A 106 -19.72 5.11 16.11
N ARG A 107 -20.83 4.90 16.83
CA ARG A 107 -21.70 3.75 16.55
C ARG A 107 -22.21 3.77 15.11
N ILE A 108 -22.10 2.63 14.45
CA ILE A 108 -22.59 2.45 13.08
C ILE A 108 -24.08 2.11 13.10
N ARG A 109 -24.48 1.13 13.93
CA ARG A 109 -25.86 0.65 14.01
C ARG A 109 -26.32 0.45 15.44
N THR A 110 -27.62 0.59 15.62
CA THR A 110 -28.30 0.25 16.88
C THR A 110 -29.35 -0.82 16.59
N TYR A 111 -29.29 -1.92 17.32
CA TYR A 111 -30.24 -3.03 17.31
C TYR A 111 -31.14 -2.89 18.55
N ASN A 112 -32.39 -2.53 18.37
CA ASN A 112 -33.34 -2.37 19.47
C ASN A 112 -34.34 -3.52 19.47
N PHE A 113 -34.05 -4.54 20.26
CA PHE A 113 -34.90 -5.74 20.34
C PHE A 113 -36.30 -5.49 20.89
N PRO A 114 -36.50 -4.68 21.95
CA PRO A 114 -37.83 -4.41 22.45
C PRO A 114 -38.78 -3.75 21.45
N GLN A 115 -38.22 -3.00 20.49
CA GLN A 115 -39.01 -2.30 19.47
C GLN A 115 -38.91 -3.00 18.10
N GLY A 116 -38.18 -4.10 17.98
CA GLY A 116 -38.00 -4.83 16.72
C GLY A 116 -37.37 -3.99 15.59
N ARG A 117 -36.56 -2.97 15.93
CA ARG A 117 -36.02 -2.02 14.95
C ARG A 117 -34.52 -2.04 14.91
N ILE A 118 -33.98 -1.81 13.72
CA ILE A 118 -32.57 -1.49 13.46
C ILE A 118 -32.46 -0.06 12.94
N THR A 119 -31.44 0.66 13.39
CA THR A 119 -31.11 2.00 12.89
C THR A 119 -29.65 2.01 12.44
N ASP A 120 -29.39 2.32 11.16
CA ASP A 120 -28.04 2.61 10.64
C ASP A 120 -27.81 4.12 10.74
N HIS A 121 -26.87 4.52 11.58
CA HIS A 121 -26.61 5.93 11.87
C HIS A 121 -25.81 6.64 10.77
N ARG A 122 -25.20 5.91 9.84
CA ARG A 122 -24.46 6.50 8.72
C ARG A 122 -25.37 7.21 7.74
N ILE A 123 -26.53 6.60 7.47
CA ILE A 123 -27.51 7.07 6.49
C ILE A 123 -28.86 7.41 7.13
N ASN A 124 -28.94 7.42 8.48
CA ASN A 124 -30.15 7.66 9.25
C ASN A 124 -31.33 6.75 8.85
N LEU A 125 -31.04 5.53 8.40
CA LEU A 125 -32.06 4.55 8.01
C LEU A 125 -32.57 3.79 9.23
N THR A 126 -33.91 3.73 9.38
CA THR A 126 -34.55 2.91 10.42
C THR A 126 -35.50 1.90 9.79
N LEU A 127 -35.31 0.62 10.08
CA LEU A 127 -36.15 -0.48 9.63
C LEU A 127 -36.75 -1.22 10.81
N TYR A 128 -38.04 -1.58 10.73
CA TYR A 128 -38.76 -2.34 11.75
C TYR A 128 -38.87 -3.82 11.42
N LYS A 129 -37.74 -4.41 10.97
CA LYS A 129 -37.61 -5.81 10.53
C LYS A 129 -36.45 -6.49 11.21
N LEU A 130 -36.24 -6.22 12.50
CA LEU A 130 -35.03 -6.69 13.20
C LEU A 130 -34.88 -8.22 13.12
N GLU A 131 -35.95 -8.99 13.29
CA GLU A 131 -35.88 -10.45 13.25
C GLU A 131 -35.46 -10.96 11.88
N ALA A 132 -36.10 -10.46 10.80
CA ALA A 132 -35.74 -10.85 9.43
C ALA A 132 -34.29 -10.50 9.11
N ILE A 133 -33.80 -9.34 9.55
CA ILE A 133 -32.41 -8.93 9.36
C ILE A 133 -31.44 -9.85 10.12
N MET A 134 -31.80 -10.30 11.33
CA MET A 134 -31.00 -11.24 12.09
C MET A 134 -30.97 -12.65 11.48
N GLU A 135 -32.00 -13.01 10.72
CA GLU A 135 -32.08 -14.24 9.92
C GLU A 135 -31.40 -14.14 8.54
N GLY A 136 -30.93 -12.95 8.16
CA GLY A 136 -30.14 -12.74 6.95
C GLY A 136 -30.84 -11.94 5.84
N ASP A 137 -32.04 -11.42 6.04
CA ASP A 137 -32.70 -10.51 5.09
C ASP A 137 -32.05 -9.11 5.15
N LEU A 138 -30.92 -8.97 4.46
CA LEU A 138 -30.11 -7.75 4.45
C LEU A 138 -30.32 -6.88 3.19
N ASP A 139 -31.14 -7.31 2.24
CA ASP A 139 -31.22 -6.70 0.91
C ASP A 139 -31.61 -5.22 0.97
N GLU A 140 -32.66 -4.87 1.72
CA GLU A 140 -33.11 -3.48 1.86
C GLU A 140 -32.05 -2.57 2.48
N LEU A 141 -31.34 -3.09 3.48
CA LEU A 141 -30.26 -2.36 4.17
C LEU A 141 -29.04 -2.15 3.27
N THR A 142 -28.64 -3.20 2.54
CA THR A 142 -27.48 -3.13 1.63
C THR A 142 -27.76 -2.26 0.42
N GLN A 143 -28.96 -2.31 -0.16
CA GLN A 143 -29.36 -1.44 -1.27
C GLN A 143 -29.35 0.04 -0.87
N ALA A 144 -29.88 0.37 0.30
CA ALA A 144 -29.87 1.74 0.80
C ALA A 144 -28.44 2.26 1.00
N LEU A 145 -27.54 1.45 1.58
CA LEU A 145 -26.12 1.81 1.76
C LEU A 145 -25.38 1.97 0.44
N MET A 146 -25.66 1.09 -0.53
CA MET A 146 -25.04 1.19 -1.86
C MET A 146 -25.51 2.44 -2.60
N SER A 147 -26.81 2.77 -2.52
CA SER A 147 -27.35 3.97 -3.14
C SER A 147 -26.74 5.25 -2.59
N GLU A 148 -26.60 5.33 -1.26
CA GLU A 148 -25.97 6.49 -0.60
C GLU A 148 -24.48 6.61 -0.99
N HIS A 149 -23.75 5.50 -0.96
CA HIS A 149 -22.35 5.48 -1.37
C HIS A 149 -22.14 5.91 -2.83
N GLN A 150 -23.04 5.48 -3.74
CA GLN A 150 -23.00 5.92 -5.14
C GLN A 150 -23.30 7.41 -5.27
N ALA A 151 -24.24 7.93 -4.48
CA ALA A 151 -24.55 9.35 -4.47
C ALA A 151 -23.37 10.20 -3.98
N GLU A 152 -22.67 9.74 -2.93
CA GLU A 152 -21.45 10.40 -2.42
C GLU A 152 -20.32 10.38 -3.48
N GLN A 153 -20.14 9.25 -4.17
CA GLN A 153 -19.13 9.17 -5.23
C GLN A 153 -19.44 10.10 -6.39
N LEU A 154 -20.71 10.19 -6.81
CA LEU A 154 -21.13 11.09 -7.87
C LEU A 154 -20.96 12.57 -7.46
N ALA A 155 -21.25 12.90 -6.22
CA ALA A 155 -21.02 14.25 -5.69
C ALA A 155 -19.55 14.62 -5.70
N ALA A 156 -18.68 13.70 -5.28
CA ALA A 156 -17.21 13.90 -5.29
C ALA A 156 -16.59 14.03 -6.70
N LEU A 157 -17.30 13.56 -7.74
CA LEU A 157 -16.86 13.72 -9.14
C LEU A 157 -17.35 15.02 -9.78
N ALA A 158 -18.33 15.70 -9.12
CA ALA A 158 -18.91 16.93 -9.64
C ALA A 158 -18.20 18.21 -9.12
N ASP A 159 -17.33 18.06 -8.11
CA ASP A 159 -16.45 19.10 -7.57
C ASP A 159 -15.06 19.02 -8.24
#